data_8c554fae1d19273fa47201b5d4402f7e
#
_entry.id   8c554fae1d19273fa47201b5d4402f7e
#
_cell.length_a   1.000
_cell.length_b   1.000
_cell.length_c   1.000
_cell.angle_alpha   90.00
_cell.angle_beta   90.00
_cell.angle_gamma   90.00
#
_symmetry.space_group_name_H-M   'P 1'
#
loop_
_entity.id
_entity.type
_entity.pdbx_description
1 polymer ?
#
loop_
_entity_poly.entity_id
_entity_poly.type
_entity_poly.pdbx_seq_one_letter_code
_entity_poly.pdbx_strand_id
1 'polypeptide(L)'
;VAHASSWSCVIMSSEPGVEHYHPIDIKILDKKSDLAFNIFSKVQDDSEDRFVLYASKEPRYREKVRELLQSSDFMEELYIHEEDLTLYFDHATNSLRDYVINSDAPPEKKMEKVYDLSRDVTQQFFDANASPEILRGSDKVVDLMGKCLDNNELGFYGLTKIMEKDYYTYTHSINVGLYCMSFAPKVGIPADEVHELGLGGMLHDVGKSKIPREIINKKGALTEEEFEVVKKHTQSGEEVMGELGCYGEKVTQMVGQHHEKHNGTGYHRGLAGNDIALFARICKLADVYDALTTRRSYKKSLKTLEALTIMKSKMEHEFDPKLLNAFIRFMGPQG
;
A
#
# COMPACT_ATOMS: atom_id res chain seq x y z
N VAL A 1 -26.82 -33.64 -7.11
CA VAL A 1 -27.65 -33.50 -5.90
C VAL A 1 -26.67 -33.19 -4.78
N ALA A 2 -26.42 -31.90 -4.57
CA ALA A 2 -25.52 -31.40 -3.55
C ALA A 2 -26.32 -31.21 -2.25
N HIS A 3 -25.80 -31.74 -1.17
CA HIS A 3 -26.34 -31.50 0.17
C HIS A 3 -26.05 -30.01 0.54
N ALA A 4 -27.08 -29.20 0.45
CA ALA A 4 -27.12 -27.90 1.10
C ALA A 4 -27.34 -28.15 2.60
N SER A 5 -26.29 -28.06 3.40
CA SER A 5 -26.41 -28.00 4.86
C SER A 5 -27.09 -26.69 5.22
N SER A 6 -28.20 -26.75 5.91
CA SER A 6 -29.02 -25.63 6.37
C SER A 6 -28.24 -24.72 7.31
N TRP A 7 -27.71 -23.64 6.75
CA TRP A 7 -27.13 -22.55 7.50
C TRP A 7 -28.26 -21.60 7.90
N SER A 8 -28.59 -21.55 9.18
CA SER A 8 -29.48 -20.52 9.69
C SER A 8 -28.72 -19.18 9.68
N CYS A 9 -28.80 -18.46 8.58
CA CYS A 9 -28.39 -17.07 8.52
C CYS A 9 -29.21 -16.25 9.52
N VAL A 10 -28.59 -15.72 10.54
CA VAL A 10 -29.20 -14.67 11.35
C VAL A 10 -29.11 -13.40 10.52
N ILE A 11 -30.20 -13.08 9.83
CA ILE A 11 -30.37 -11.81 9.14
C ILE A 11 -30.55 -10.76 10.23
N MET A 12 -29.47 -10.09 10.61
CA MET A 12 -29.60 -8.81 11.31
C MET A 12 -29.85 -7.74 10.22
N SER A 13 -30.94 -6.99 10.35
CA SER A 13 -31.35 -5.93 9.44
C SER A 13 -30.19 -4.98 9.23
N SER A 14 -29.55 -5.07 8.06
CA SER A 14 -28.53 -4.11 7.64
C SER A 14 -29.24 -2.83 7.20
N GLU A 15 -28.83 -1.70 7.75
CA GLU A 15 -29.14 -0.41 7.11
C GLU A 15 -28.52 -0.37 5.70
N PRO A 16 -29.15 0.27 4.72
CA PRO A 16 -28.62 0.36 3.35
C PRO A 16 -27.42 1.30 3.32
N GLY A 17 -26.22 0.74 3.14
CA GLY A 17 -24.98 1.50 3.00
C GLY A 17 -23.84 0.61 2.57
N VAL A 18 -23.67 0.42 1.26
CA VAL A 18 -22.51 -0.29 0.65
C VAL A 18 -21.19 0.39 1.05
N GLU A 19 -21.22 1.67 1.44
CA GLU A 19 -20.06 2.50 1.72
C GLU A 19 -19.30 2.14 3.00
N HIS A 20 -19.87 1.31 3.88
CA HIS A 20 -19.30 0.98 5.19
C HIS A 20 -18.65 -0.41 5.29
N TYR A 21 -18.60 -1.17 4.19
CA TYR A 21 -18.02 -2.51 4.17
C TYR A 21 -16.78 -2.56 3.29
N HIS A 22 -15.69 -3.08 3.84
CA HIS A 22 -14.38 -3.16 3.20
C HIS A 22 -13.98 -4.61 2.94
N PRO A 23 -13.48 -4.95 1.74
CA PRO A 23 -13.00 -6.29 1.44
C PRO A 23 -11.77 -6.63 2.29
N ILE A 24 -11.64 -7.90 2.69
CA ILE A 24 -10.50 -8.39 3.47
C ILE A 24 -9.94 -9.69 2.87
N ASP A 25 -8.62 -9.90 3.01
CA ASP A 25 -8.01 -11.20 2.74
C ASP A 25 -7.93 -12.04 4.03
N ILE A 26 -8.76 -13.06 4.10
CA ILE A 26 -8.82 -13.97 5.25
C ILE A 26 -7.50 -14.75 5.47
N LYS A 27 -6.65 -14.87 4.43
CA LYS A 27 -5.37 -15.59 4.53
C LYS A 27 -4.36 -14.90 5.44
N ILE A 28 -4.57 -13.61 5.70
CA ILE A 28 -3.74 -12.78 6.57
C ILE A 28 -4.07 -13.03 8.04
N LEU A 29 -5.28 -13.49 8.33
CA LEU A 29 -5.73 -13.70 9.70
C LEU A 29 -5.07 -14.94 10.33
N ASP A 30 -4.75 -14.82 11.63
CA ASP A 30 -4.27 -15.98 12.39
C ASP A 30 -5.39 -17.00 12.59
N LYS A 31 -5.14 -18.20 12.07
CA LYS A 31 -6.09 -19.33 12.15
C LYS A 31 -6.31 -19.88 13.56
N LYS A 32 -5.51 -19.46 14.53
CA LYS A 32 -5.54 -19.95 15.91
C LYS A 32 -6.14 -18.97 16.90
N SER A 33 -6.19 -17.69 16.55
CA SER A 33 -6.70 -16.66 17.46
C SER A 33 -8.21 -16.45 17.32
N ASP A 34 -8.81 -15.93 18.38
CA ASP A 34 -10.20 -15.50 18.36
C ASP A 34 -10.31 -14.14 17.66
N LEU A 35 -11.32 -13.98 16.80
CA LEU A 35 -11.56 -12.70 16.13
C LEU A 35 -12.26 -11.74 17.08
N ALA A 36 -11.77 -10.49 17.11
CA ALA A 36 -12.40 -9.39 17.84
C ALA A 36 -13.44 -8.62 17.01
N PHE A 37 -13.68 -9.03 15.77
CA PHE A 37 -14.54 -8.37 14.78
C PHE A 37 -15.44 -9.39 14.06
N ASN A 38 -16.48 -8.86 13.40
CA ASN A 38 -17.38 -9.67 12.58
C ASN A 38 -16.88 -9.71 11.13
N ILE A 39 -17.14 -10.82 10.44
CA ILE A 39 -16.86 -10.99 9.02
C ILE A 39 -18.19 -11.17 8.28
N PHE A 40 -18.31 -10.52 7.13
CA PHE A 40 -19.49 -10.51 6.29
C PHE A 40 -19.19 -11.10 4.91
N SER A 41 -20.20 -11.68 4.25
CA SER A 41 -20.19 -12.01 2.83
C SER A 41 -21.15 -11.09 2.08
N LYS A 42 -20.82 -10.79 0.84
CA LYS A 42 -21.68 -10.00 -0.05
C LYS A 42 -22.63 -10.93 -0.78
N VAL A 43 -23.93 -10.64 -0.70
CA VAL A 43 -24.98 -11.37 -1.41
C VAL A 43 -25.68 -10.39 -2.33
N GLN A 44 -25.85 -10.78 -3.59
CA GLN A 44 -26.58 -9.98 -4.57
C GLN A 44 -28.05 -10.42 -4.55
N ASP A 45 -28.95 -9.49 -4.19
CA ASP A 45 -30.40 -9.69 -4.18
C ASP A 45 -31.08 -8.61 -5.02
N ASP A 46 -31.82 -8.99 -6.05
CA ASP A 46 -32.70 -8.18 -6.93
C ASP A 46 -32.24 -6.75 -7.31
N SER A 47 -30.93 -6.51 -7.48
CA SER A 47 -30.27 -5.23 -7.82
C SER A 47 -29.61 -4.44 -6.66
N GLU A 48 -29.66 -4.90 -5.43
CA GLU A 48 -28.95 -4.29 -4.32
C GLU A 48 -27.91 -5.24 -3.71
N ASP A 49 -26.74 -4.70 -3.40
CA ASP A 49 -25.69 -5.40 -2.67
C ASP A 49 -26.08 -5.46 -1.18
N ARG A 50 -26.15 -6.65 -0.61
CA ARG A 50 -26.40 -6.87 0.82
C ARG A 50 -25.24 -7.59 1.47
N PHE A 51 -24.90 -7.18 2.70
CA PHE A 51 -23.86 -7.81 3.50
C PHE A 51 -24.49 -8.67 4.58
N VAL A 52 -24.18 -9.96 4.57
CA VAL A 52 -24.73 -10.96 5.50
C VAL A 52 -23.62 -11.38 6.46
N LEU A 53 -23.92 -11.43 7.76
CA LEU A 53 -22.97 -11.88 8.77
C LEU A 53 -22.53 -13.31 8.47
N TYR A 54 -21.25 -13.47 8.14
CA TYR A 54 -20.63 -14.74 7.80
C TYR A 54 -19.98 -15.41 9.01
N ALA A 55 -19.20 -14.65 9.77
CA ALA A 55 -18.53 -15.10 10.98
C ALA A 55 -18.67 -14.04 12.09
N SER A 56 -19.04 -14.47 13.30
CA SER A 56 -19.29 -13.58 14.44
C SER A 56 -18.15 -13.62 15.43
N LYS A 57 -17.81 -12.44 15.99
CA LYS A 57 -16.89 -12.24 17.12
C LYS A 57 -17.41 -12.84 18.44
N GLU A 58 -18.67 -13.23 18.51
CA GLU A 58 -19.25 -13.79 19.74
C GLU A 58 -18.63 -15.16 20.10
N PRO A 59 -18.31 -15.42 21.38
CA PRO A 59 -17.61 -16.63 21.83
C PRO A 59 -18.27 -17.95 21.40
N ARG A 60 -19.59 -17.96 21.27
CA ARG A 60 -20.37 -19.18 20.85
C ARG A 60 -20.09 -19.62 19.41
N TYR A 61 -19.48 -18.77 18.59
CA TYR A 61 -19.15 -19.07 17.18
C TYR A 61 -17.66 -19.35 16.95
N ARG A 62 -16.83 -19.40 17.98
CA ARG A 62 -15.36 -19.56 17.88
C ARG A 62 -14.93 -20.79 17.09
N GLU A 63 -15.53 -21.94 17.33
CA GLU A 63 -15.18 -23.16 16.58
C GLU A 63 -15.49 -23.01 15.10
N LYS A 64 -16.65 -22.47 14.79
CA LYS A 64 -17.08 -22.23 13.41
C LYS A 64 -16.16 -21.24 12.67
N VAL A 65 -15.70 -20.18 13.36
CA VAL A 65 -14.71 -19.24 12.82
C VAL A 65 -13.39 -19.96 12.56
N ARG A 66 -12.91 -20.82 13.46
CA ARG A 66 -11.69 -21.59 13.26
C ARG A 66 -11.77 -22.57 12.10
N GLU A 67 -12.88 -23.27 11.94
CA GLU A 67 -13.13 -24.14 10.79
C GLU A 67 -13.07 -23.35 9.49
N LEU A 68 -13.69 -22.15 9.47
CA LEU A 68 -13.66 -21.23 8.36
C LEU A 68 -12.22 -20.82 7.98
N LEU A 69 -11.46 -20.35 8.96
CA LEU A 69 -10.07 -19.92 8.75
C LEU A 69 -9.14 -21.07 8.32
N GLN A 70 -9.52 -22.33 8.58
CA GLN A 70 -8.76 -23.51 8.19
C GLN A 70 -9.12 -24.06 6.81
N SER A 71 -10.29 -23.71 6.27
CA SER A 71 -10.72 -24.17 4.95
C SER A 71 -9.87 -23.49 3.85
N SER A 72 -9.28 -24.31 2.98
CA SER A 72 -8.45 -23.83 1.86
C SER A 72 -9.23 -23.41 0.62
N ASP A 73 -10.53 -23.70 0.59
CA ASP A 73 -11.38 -23.61 -0.62
C ASP A 73 -12.29 -22.37 -0.60
N PHE A 74 -11.82 -21.29 0.02
CA PHE A 74 -12.60 -20.06 0.09
C PHE A 74 -12.55 -19.30 -1.24
N MET A 75 -13.69 -19.25 -1.94
CA MET A 75 -13.86 -18.54 -3.23
C MET A 75 -14.72 -17.27 -3.11
N GLU A 76 -15.19 -16.91 -1.91
CA GLU A 76 -16.05 -15.76 -1.70
C GLU A 76 -15.24 -14.56 -1.20
N GLU A 77 -15.56 -13.37 -1.72
CA GLU A 77 -15.05 -12.12 -1.17
C GLU A 77 -15.67 -11.90 0.21
N LEU A 78 -14.84 -11.70 1.21
CA LEU A 78 -15.24 -11.41 2.57
C LEU A 78 -15.02 -9.93 2.88
N TYR A 79 -15.83 -9.43 3.80
CA TYR A 79 -15.88 -8.01 4.14
C TYR A 79 -15.90 -7.80 5.64
N ILE A 80 -15.44 -6.62 6.06
CA ILE A 80 -15.53 -6.12 7.43
C ILE A 80 -16.25 -4.79 7.43
N HIS A 81 -16.98 -4.50 8.50
CA HIS A 81 -17.59 -3.19 8.69
C HIS A 81 -16.54 -2.15 9.08
N GLU A 82 -16.69 -0.91 8.63
CA GLU A 82 -15.74 0.19 8.86
C GLU A 82 -15.38 0.37 10.35
N GLU A 83 -16.34 0.24 11.25
CA GLU A 83 -16.13 0.33 12.70
C GLU A 83 -15.14 -0.71 13.25
N ASP A 84 -15.02 -1.87 12.61
CA ASP A 84 -14.15 -2.96 13.02
C ASP A 84 -12.76 -2.93 12.32
N LEU A 85 -12.49 -2.00 11.38
CA LEU A 85 -11.24 -1.90 10.63
C LEU A 85 -10.00 -1.83 11.51
N THR A 86 -10.04 -1.02 12.58
CA THR A 86 -8.92 -0.91 13.51
C THR A 86 -8.62 -2.26 14.16
N LEU A 87 -9.66 -3.00 14.57
CA LEU A 87 -9.52 -4.33 15.19
C LEU A 87 -8.95 -5.36 14.21
N TYR A 88 -9.38 -5.28 12.94
CA TYR A 88 -8.85 -6.13 11.87
C TYR A 88 -7.35 -5.87 11.64
N PHE A 89 -6.94 -4.60 11.46
CA PHE A 89 -5.53 -4.28 11.26
C PHE A 89 -4.68 -4.61 12.48
N ASP A 90 -5.19 -4.42 13.70
CA ASP A 90 -4.51 -4.82 14.93
C ASP A 90 -4.29 -6.33 14.98
N HIS A 91 -5.32 -7.10 14.66
CA HIS A 91 -5.24 -8.55 14.63
C HIS A 91 -4.25 -9.04 13.57
N ALA A 92 -4.39 -8.57 12.32
CA ALA A 92 -3.54 -8.96 11.20
C ALA A 92 -2.06 -8.57 11.45
N THR A 93 -1.80 -7.34 11.90
CA THR A 93 -0.44 -6.87 12.17
C THR A 93 0.21 -7.55 13.37
N ASN A 94 -0.53 -7.83 14.45
CA ASN A 94 0.00 -8.55 15.62
C ASN A 94 0.35 -10.01 15.27
N SER A 95 -0.54 -10.69 14.55
CA SER A 95 -0.30 -12.04 14.07
C SER A 95 0.92 -12.11 13.16
N LEU A 96 1.03 -11.15 12.24
CA LEU A 96 2.13 -11.08 11.30
C LEU A 96 3.45 -10.69 11.97
N ARG A 97 3.41 -9.81 12.99
CA ARG A 97 4.58 -9.44 13.79
C ARG A 97 5.16 -10.66 14.49
N ASP A 98 4.30 -11.48 15.12
CA ASP A 98 4.75 -12.73 15.76
C ASP A 98 5.38 -13.67 14.74
N TYR A 99 4.78 -13.83 13.58
CA TYR A 99 5.34 -14.61 12.48
C TYR A 99 6.70 -14.07 11.98
N VAL A 100 6.84 -12.75 11.80
CA VAL A 100 8.09 -12.12 11.34
C VAL A 100 9.21 -12.28 12.35
N ILE A 101 8.92 -12.14 13.65
CA ILE A 101 9.93 -12.18 14.72
C ILE A 101 10.27 -13.61 15.11
N ASN A 102 9.28 -14.46 15.34
CA ASN A 102 9.43 -15.72 16.06
C ASN A 102 9.42 -16.99 15.17
N SER A 103 9.10 -16.88 13.87
CA SER A 103 9.14 -18.07 13.01
C SER A 103 10.52 -18.30 12.40
N ASP A 104 10.85 -19.57 12.13
CA ASP A 104 12.03 -20.00 11.35
C ASP A 104 11.80 -19.88 9.83
N ALA A 105 10.75 -19.17 9.41
CA ALA A 105 10.44 -19.01 7.99
C ALA A 105 11.54 -18.20 7.27
N PRO A 106 11.85 -18.55 6.01
CA PRO A 106 12.79 -17.76 5.22
C PRO A 106 12.37 -16.28 5.12
N PRO A 107 13.32 -15.34 5.09
CA PRO A 107 13.06 -13.89 5.01
C PRO A 107 12.11 -13.51 3.87
N GLU A 108 12.24 -14.17 2.71
CA GLU A 108 11.37 -13.96 1.55
C GLU A 108 9.90 -14.27 1.87
N LYS A 109 9.65 -15.33 2.63
CA LYS A 109 8.29 -15.72 3.02
C LYS A 109 7.68 -14.77 4.06
N LYS A 110 8.51 -14.24 4.96
CA LYS A 110 8.10 -13.21 5.91
C LYS A 110 7.70 -11.94 5.18
N MET A 111 8.55 -11.45 4.27
CA MET A 111 8.28 -10.26 3.48
C MET A 111 7.09 -10.45 2.52
N GLU A 112 6.92 -11.63 1.90
CA GLU A 112 5.77 -11.92 1.04
C GLU A 112 4.44 -11.70 1.80
N LYS A 113 4.33 -12.19 3.04
CA LYS A 113 3.14 -11.96 3.87
C LYS A 113 2.96 -10.50 4.30
N VAL A 114 4.05 -9.80 4.63
CA VAL A 114 4.00 -8.36 4.93
C VAL A 114 3.54 -7.59 3.69
N TYR A 115 4.02 -7.97 2.52
CA TYR A 115 3.62 -7.37 1.26
C TYR A 115 2.13 -7.59 0.94
N ASP A 116 1.59 -8.79 1.19
CA ASP A 116 0.17 -9.08 1.01
C ASP A 116 -0.71 -8.22 1.92
N LEU A 117 -0.36 -8.10 3.22
CA LEU A 117 -1.08 -7.19 4.13
C LEU A 117 -0.96 -5.73 3.70
N SER A 118 0.21 -5.32 3.21
CA SER A 118 0.43 -3.97 2.69
C SER A 118 -0.50 -3.66 1.53
N ARG A 119 -0.70 -4.64 0.64
CA ARG A 119 -1.61 -4.52 -0.49
C ARG A 119 -3.05 -4.29 -0.02
N ASP A 120 -3.53 -5.07 0.95
CA ASP A 120 -4.88 -4.91 1.49
C ASP A 120 -5.10 -3.53 2.10
N VAL A 121 -4.14 -3.07 2.92
CA VAL A 121 -4.20 -1.74 3.54
C VAL A 121 -4.22 -0.66 2.47
N THR A 122 -3.31 -0.74 1.47
CA THR A 122 -3.20 0.26 0.41
C THR A 122 -4.43 0.26 -0.50
N GLN A 123 -5.01 -0.90 -0.79
CA GLN A 123 -6.23 -1.00 -1.58
C GLN A 123 -7.38 -0.22 -0.92
N GLN A 124 -7.53 -0.33 0.39
CA GLN A 124 -8.58 0.36 1.11
C GLN A 124 -8.41 1.89 1.07
N PHE A 125 -7.18 2.41 0.97
CA PHE A 125 -6.94 3.83 0.75
C PHE A 125 -7.59 4.38 -0.51
N PHE A 126 -7.56 3.59 -1.58
CA PHE A 126 -8.06 4.03 -2.88
C PHE A 126 -9.54 3.70 -3.09
N ASP A 127 -10.05 2.67 -2.40
CA ASP A 127 -11.45 2.22 -2.55
C ASP A 127 -12.39 2.89 -1.56
N ALA A 128 -11.95 3.16 -0.35
CA ALA A 128 -12.67 3.93 0.66
C ALA A 128 -11.92 5.25 0.90
N ASN A 129 -12.62 6.34 1.14
CA ASN A 129 -11.98 7.60 1.52
C ASN A 129 -10.96 7.35 2.65
N ALA A 130 -9.74 7.89 2.49
CA ALA A 130 -8.66 7.71 3.47
C ALA A 130 -9.15 8.06 4.88
N SER A 131 -9.34 7.04 5.73
CA SER A 131 -9.80 7.21 7.11
C SER A 131 -8.61 7.14 8.07
N PRO A 132 -8.74 7.70 9.30
CA PRO A 132 -7.69 7.57 10.32
C PRO A 132 -7.35 6.13 10.66
N GLU A 133 -8.30 5.19 10.53
CA GLU A 133 -8.15 3.76 10.79
C GLU A 133 -7.23 3.11 9.75
N ILE A 134 -7.45 3.40 8.48
CA ILE A 134 -6.63 2.90 7.36
C ILE A 134 -5.21 3.45 7.47
N LEU A 135 -5.05 4.73 7.85
CA LEU A 135 -3.73 5.32 8.06
C LEU A 135 -2.95 4.64 9.19
N ARG A 136 -3.62 4.32 10.31
CA ARG A 136 -3.01 3.52 11.38
C ARG A 136 -2.59 2.13 10.91
N GLY A 137 -3.36 1.52 10.00
CA GLY A 137 -2.99 0.28 9.32
C GLY A 137 -1.69 0.42 8.53
N SER A 138 -1.55 1.51 7.76
CA SER A 138 -0.34 1.81 6.99
C SER A 138 0.90 1.97 7.86
N ASP A 139 0.78 2.70 8.98
CA ASP A 139 1.85 2.89 9.95
C ASP A 139 2.38 1.56 10.50
N LYS A 140 1.47 0.66 10.89
CA LYS A 140 1.83 -0.68 11.39
C LYS A 140 2.47 -1.56 10.33
N VAL A 141 2.00 -1.48 9.10
CA VAL A 141 2.57 -2.23 7.98
C VAL A 141 3.98 -1.76 7.67
N VAL A 142 4.24 -0.46 7.68
CA VAL A 142 5.59 0.11 7.49
C VAL A 142 6.54 -0.31 8.61
N ASP A 143 6.07 -0.38 9.88
CA ASP A 143 6.85 -0.94 11.00
C ASP A 143 7.26 -2.41 10.73
N LEU A 144 6.34 -3.23 10.20
CA LEU A 144 6.65 -4.61 9.83
C LEU A 144 7.62 -4.72 8.65
N MET A 145 7.48 -3.85 7.65
CA MET A 145 8.44 -3.76 6.54
C MET A 145 9.84 -3.44 7.06
N GLY A 146 9.97 -2.46 7.97
CA GLY A 146 11.23 -2.12 8.61
C GLY A 146 11.88 -3.31 9.30
N LYS A 147 11.14 -4.05 10.11
CA LYS A 147 11.62 -5.26 10.79
C LYS A 147 12.09 -6.36 9.84
N CYS A 148 11.45 -6.50 8.68
CA CYS A 148 11.91 -7.43 7.66
C CYS A 148 13.21 -6.96 6.98
N LEU A 149 13.40 -5.65 6.83
CA LEU A 149 14.59 -5.06 6.22
C LEU A 149 15.80 -5.06 7.18
N ASP A 150 15.57 -4.88 8.48
CA ASP A 150 16.63 -4.80 9.50
C ASP A 150 17.41 -6.13 9.64
N ASN A 151 16.77 -7.26 9.36
CA ASN A 151 17.42 -8.58 9.48
C ASN A 151 18.48 -8.86 8.42
N ASN A 152 18.77 -7.94 7.50
CA ASN A 152 19.83 -8.00 6.46
C ASN A 152 19.88 -9.30 5.62
N GLU A 153 19.04 -10.30 5.94
CA GLU A 153 19.02 -11.61 5.31
C GLU A 153 18.32 -11.60 3.94
N LEU A 154 17.34 -10.69 3.79
CA LEU A 154 16.54 -10.63 2.56
C LEU A 154 17.31 -10.03 1.39
N GLY A 155 18.25 -9.13 1.67
CA GLY A 155 18.93 -8.34 0.65
C GLY A 155 17.96 -7.65 -0.32
N PHE A 156 18.40 -6.58 -0.93
CA PHE A 156 17.60 -5.82 -1.92
C PHE A 156 17.11 -6.70 -3.10
N TYR A 157 17.90 -7.71 -3.49
CA TYR A 157 17.54 -8.63 -4.56
C TYR A 157 16.34 -9.55 -4.23
N GLY A 158 16.19 -9.95 -2.98
CA GLY A 158 15.01 -10.70 -2.52
C GLY A 158 13.73 -9.86 -2.59
N LEU A 159 13.83 -8.58 -2.22
CA LEU A 159 12.74 -7.61 -2.32
C LEU A 159 12.27 -7.43 -3.77
N THR A 160 13.19 -7.17 -4.71
CA THR A 160 12.81 -6.95 -6.11
C THR A 160 12.09 -8.14 -6.72
N LYS A 161 12.43 -9.37 -6.32
CA LYS A 161 11.70 -10.58 -6.76
C LYS A 161 10.27 -10.66 -6.24
N ILE A 162 9.99 -10.18 -5.05
CA ILE A 162 8.63 -10.13 -4.49
C ILE A 162 7.83 -9.06 -5.24
N MET A 163 8.42 -7.90 -5.47
CA MET A 163 7.81 -6.77 -6.16
C MET A 163 7.49 -7.05 -7.64
N GLU A 164 8.20 -7.96 -8.30
CA GLU A 164 7.96 -8.35 -9.70
C GLU A 164 6.73 -9.24 -9.91
N LYS A 165 6.20 -9.86 -8.84
CA LYS A 165 5.18 -10.92 -8.96
C LYS A 165 3.77 -10.42 -9.28
N ASP A 166 3.42 -9.21 -8.90
CA ASP A 166 2.03 -8.74 -9.02
C ASP A 166 1.95 -7.26 -9.43
N TYR A 167 1.08 -6.96 -10.40
CA TYR A 167 0.85 -5.60 -10.84
C TYR A 167 -0.61 -5.18 -10.59
N TYR A 168 -0.80 -4.38 -9.55
CA TYR A 168 -1.98 -3.57 -9.31
C TYR A 168 -1.56 -2.14 -8.96
N THR A 169 -2.47 -1.17 -9.10
CA THR A 169 -2.23 0.23 -8.74
C THR A 169 -1.71 0.38 -7.30
N TYR A 170 -2.12 -0.52 -6.43
CA TYR A 170 -1.77 -0.53 -5.02
C TYR A 170 -0.33 -0.99 -4.73
N THR A 171 0.24 -1.84 -5.58
CA THR A 171 1.61 -2.35 -5.37
C THR A 171 2.66 -1.30 -5.63
N HIS A 172 2.38 -0.31 -6.48
CA HIS A 172 3.27 0.81 -6.74
C HIS A 172 3.62 1.59 -5.46
N SER A 173 2.62 1.99 -4.68
CA SER A 173 2.83 2.73 -3.43
C SER A 173 3.65 1.94 -2.41
N ILE A 174 3.40 0.62 -2.31
CA ILE A 174 4.18 -0.27 -1.45
C ILE A 174 5.64 -0.33 -1.91
N ASN A 175 5.86 -0.50 -3.22
CA ASN A 175 7.19 -0.55 -3.81
C ASN A 175 7.97 0.74 -3.55
N VAL A 176 7.32 1.89 -3.76
CA VAL A 176 7.93 3.20 -3.49
C VAL A 176 8.34 3.32 -2.02
N GLY A 177 7.47 2.92 -1.08
CA GLY A 177 7.80 2.88 0.35
C GLY A 177 9.02 2.00 0.64
N LEU A 178 9.04 0.78 0.12
CA LEU A 178 10.16 -0.17 0.29
C LEU A 178 11.46 0.35 -0.33
N TYR A 179 11.42 0.96 -1.53
CA TYR A 179 12.60 1.58 -2.14
C TYR A 179 13.13 2.73 -1.29
N CYS A 180 12.24 3.59 -0.78
CA CYS A 180 12.61 4.70 0.10
C CYS A 180 13.30 4.20 1.36
N MET A 181 12.72 3.23 2.08
CA MET A 181 13.29 2.65 3.30
C MET A 181 14.66 1.99 3.04
N SER A 182 14.77 1.19 1.97
CA SER A 182 16.00 0.48 1.63
C SER A 182 17.13 1.42 1.17
N PHE A 183 16.78 2.54 0.56
CA PHE A 183 17.73 3.56 0.09
C PHE A 183 18.16 4.53 1.19
N ALA A 184 17.33 4.76 2.20
CA ALA A 184 17.55 5.72 3.29
C ALA A 184 18.97 5.63 3.93
N PRO A 185 19.47 4.44 4.34
CA PRO A 185 20.81 4.33 4.93
C PRO A 185 21.94 4.70 3.96
N LYS A 186 21.73 4.56 2.65
CA LYS A 186 22.73 4.86 1.61
C LYS A 186 22.95 6.35 1.39
N VAL A 187 22.02 7.17 1.88
CA VAL A 187 22.08 8.64 1.77
C VAL A 187 22.11 9.33 3.13
N GLY A 188 22.35 8.57 4.19
CA GLY A 188 22.56 9.10 5.54
C GLY A 188 21.28 9.55 6.25
N ILE A 189 20.12 9.02 5.89
CA ILE A 189 18.89 9.22 6.66
C ILE A 189 19.05 8.50 8.00
N PRO A 190 18.79 9.17 9.14
CA PRO A 190 18.81 8.56 10.46
C PRO A 190 17.85 7.37 10.58
N ALA A 191 18.21 6.36 11.37
CA ALA A 191 17.42 5.13 11.51
C ALA A 191 16.01 5.41 12.05
N ASP A 192 15.86 6.39 12.92
CA ASP A 192 14.57 6.83 13.48
C ASP A 192 13.67 7.56 12.46
N GLU A 193 14.23 8.01 11.34
CA GLU A 193 13.49 8.66 10.25
C GLU A 193 13.12 7.70 9.10
N VAL A 194 13.68 6.49 9.06
CA VAL A 194 13.43 5.52 7.98
C VAL A 194 11.96 5.13 7.91
N HIS A 195 11.31 4.99 9.07
CA HIS A 195 9.88 4.69 9.16
C HIS A 195 9.02 5.80 8.52
N GLU A 196 9.26 7.07 8.86
CA GLU A 196 8.53 8.21 8.27
C GLU A 196 8.74 8.28 6.75
N LEU A 197 9.96 8.01 6.27
CA LEU A 197 10.26 7.99 4.84
C LEU A 197 9.52 6.86 4.12
N GLY A 198 9.44 5.68 4.71
CA GLY A 198 8.67 4.54 4.19
C GLY A 198 7.18 4.84 4.12
N LEU A 199 6.65 5.41 5.19
CA LEU A 199 5.26 5.81 5.29
C LEU A 199 4.89 6.88 4.23
N GLY A 200 5.71 7.91 4.09
CA GLY A 200 5.53 8.92 3.04
C GLY A 200 5.55 8.31 1.64
N GLY A 201 6.44 7.33 1.39
CA GLY A 201 6.48 6.60 0.11
C GLY A 201 5.23 5.76 -0.13
N MET A 202 4.69 5.12 0.90
CA MET A 202 3.45 4.34 0.80
C MET A 202 2.22 5.25 0.58
N LEU A 203 2.24 6.46 1.13
CA LEU A 203 1.13 7.42 1.09
C LEU A 203 1.26 8.50 0.01
N HIS A 204 2.37 8.54 -0.76
CA HIS A 204 2.67 9.64 -1.69
C HIS A 204 1.51 9.97 -2.63
N ASP A 205 0.78 8.98 -3.05
CA ASP A 205 -0.33 9.04 -4.00
C ASP A 205 -1.73 9.13 -3.34
N VAL A 206 -1.84 9.28 -2.01
CA VAL A 206 -3.11 9.28 -1.27
C VAL A 206 -4.15 10.26 -1.83
N GLY A 207 -3.71 11.38 -2.34
CA GLY A 207 -4.58 12.39 -2.96
C GLY A 207 -5.28 11.93 -4.24
N LYS A 208 -4.87 10.81 -4.85
CA LYS A 208 -5.60 10.19 -5.97
C LYS A 208 -7.00 9.74 -5.56
N SER A 209 -7.25 9.50 -4.28
CA SER A 209 -8.60 9.22 -3.76
C SER A 209 -9.60 10.36 -4.01
N LYS A 210 -9.13 11.59 -4.22
CA LYS A 210 -9.95 12.77 -4.56
C LYS A 210 -10.11 13.00 -6.07
N ILE A 211 -9.49 12.18 -6.91
CA ILE A 211 -9.58 12.27 -8.37
C ILE A 211 -10.73 11.39 -8.88
N PRO A 212 -11.56 11.86 -9.84
CA PRO A 212 -12.63 11.04 -10.40
C PRO A 212 -12.14 9.70 -10.93
N ARG A 213 -12.83 8.62 -10.54
CA ARG A 213 -12.44 7.23 -10.90
C ARG A 213 -12.39 7.00 -12.41
N GLU A 214 -13.21 7.71 -13.18
CA GLU A 214 -13.25 7.65 -14.64
C GLU A 214 -11.91 8.12 -15.26
N ILE A 215 -11.25 9.10 -14.62
CA ILE A 215 -9.94 9.61 -15.06
C ILE A 215 -8.83 8.67 -14.63
N ILE A 216 -8.82 8.24 -13.36
CA ILE A 216 -7.79 7.34 -12.82
C ILE A 216 -7.77 5.99 -13.56
N ASN A 217 -8.96 5.43 -13.86
CA ASN A 217 -9.12 4.11 -14.47
C ASN A 217 -9.23 4.17 -16.01
N LYS A 218 -8.97 5.32 -16.62
CA LYS A 218 -9.08 5.49 -18.07
C LYS A 218 -8.15 4.56 -18.82
N LYS A 219 -8.72 3.77 -19.73
CA LYS A 219 -7.94 2.92 -20.65
C LYS A 219 -7.42 3.80 -21.80
N GLY A 220 -6.15 4.17 -21.78
CA GLY A 220 -5.52 4.98 -22.81
C GLY A 220 -4.82 6.23 -22.28
N ALA A 221 -4.39 7.12 -23.18
CA ALA A 221 -3.75 8.36 -22.79
C ALA A 221 -4.79 9.35 -22.22
N LEU A 222 -4.36 10.11 -21.19
CA LEU A 222 -5.14 11.23 -20.68
C LEU A 222 -5.07 12.41 -21.66
N THR A 223 -6.15 13.20 -21.74
CA THR A 223 -6.08 14.51 -22.37
C THR A 223 -5.27 15.49 -21.52
N GLU A 224 -4.94 16.66 -22.06
CA GLU A 224 -4.23 17.71 -21.30
C GLU A 224 -5.06 18.15 -20.08
N GLU A 225 -6.38 18.31 -20.27
CA GLU A 225 -7.31 18.71 -19.20
C GLU A 225 -7.41 17.63 -18.11
N GLU A 226 -7.52 16.36 -18.50
CA GLU A 226 -7.54 15.25 -17.56
C GLU A 226 -6.21 15.14 -16.79
N PHE A 227 -5.08 15.38 -17.46
CA PHE A 227 -3.78 15.39 -16.82
C PHE A 227 -3.64 16.53 -15.80
N GLU A 228 -4.18 17.73 -16.11
CA GLU A 228 -4.25 18.83 -15.13
C GLU A 228 -5.08 18.46 -13.90
N VAL A 229 -6.17 17.68 -14.06
CA VAL A 229 -6.94 17.16 -12.94
C VAL A 229 -6.10 16.16 -12.11
N VAL A 230 -5.38 15.26 -12.77
CA VAL A 230 -4.52 14.29 -12.07
C VAL A 230 -3.39 14.97 -11.30
N LYS A 231 -2.79 16.02 -11.81
CA LYS A 231 -1.73 16.78 -11.10
C LYS A 231 -2.18 17.30 -9.72
N LYS A 232 -3.47 17.55 -9.55
CA LYS A 232 -4.02 18.04 -8.26
C LYS A 232 -3.88 17.04 -7.13
N HIS A 233 -3.58 15.74 -7.41
CA HIS A 233 -3.44 14.75 -6.34
C HIS A 233 -2.34 15.10 -5.34
N THR A 234 -1.28 15.81 -5.74
CA THR A 234 -0.23 16.24 -4.81
C THR A 234 -0.75 17.27 -3.80
N GLN A 235 -1.51 18.26 -4.28
CA GLN A 235 -2.17 19.24 -3.42
C GLN A 235 -3.24 18.58 -2.56
N SER A 236 -4.14 17.80 -3.17
CA SER A 236 -5.19 17.09 -2.42
C SER A 236 -4.62 16.10 -1.41
N GLY A 237 -3.46 15.51 -1.69
CA GLY A 237 -2.74 14.67 -0.75
C GLY A 237 -2.26 15.43 0.48
N GLU A 238 -1.67 16.62 0.32
CA GLU A 238 -1.31 17.49 1.45
C GLU A 238 -2.55 17.88 2.28
N GLU A 239 -3.65 18.21 1.61
CA GLU A 239 -4.92 18.54 2.28
C GLU A 239 -5.43 17.36 3.11
N VAL A 240 -5.47 16.15 2.54
CA VAL A 240 -5.84 14.92 3.27
C VAL A 240 -4.94 14.67 4.46
N MET A 241 -3.61 14.78 4.30
CA MET A 241 -2.65 14.60 5.40
C MET A 241 -2.82 15.64 6.49
N GLY A 242 -3.14 16.90 6.10
CA GLY A 242 -3.41 18.00 7.03
C GLY A 242 -4.72 17.80 7.81
N GLU A 243 -5.80 17.38 7.15
CA GLU A 243 -7.11 17.09 7.77
C GLU A 243 -6.99 15.95 8.82
N LEU A 244 -6.18 14.95 8.52
CA LEU A 244 -5.96 13.81 9.41
C LEU A 244 -5.07 14.15 10.61
N GLY A 245 -4.17 15.13 10.46
CA GLY A 245 -3.38 15.73 11.56
C GLY A 245 -2.49 14.75 12.36
N CYS A 246 -2.30 13.54 11.89
CA CYS A 246 -1.63 12.47 12.63
C CYS A 246 -0.19 12.19 12.17
N TYR A 247 0.31 12.88 11.14
CA TYR A 247 1.65 12.67 10.61
C TYR A 247 2.51 13.92 10.63
N GLY A 248 3.83 13.70 10.72
CA GLY A 248 4.82 14.76 10.75
C GLY A 248 4.92 15.56 9.44
N GLU A 249 5.48 16.75 9.53
CA GLU A 249 5.67 17.65 8.40
C GLU A 249 6.43 17.02 7.24
N LYS A 250 7.43 16.17 7.51
CA LYS A 250 8.24 15.49 6.49
C LYS A 250 7.39 14.58 5.58
N VAL A 251 6.46 13.81 6.17
CA VAL A 251 5.55 12.94 5.42
C VAL A 251 4.60 13.77 4.56
N THR A 252 4.02 14.83 5.12
CA THR A 252 3.11 15.73 4.41
C THR A 252 3.83 16.44 3.24
N GLN A 253 5.04 16.96 3.47
CA GLN A 253 5.86 17.56 2.42
C GLN A 253 6.21 16.54 1.32
N MET A 254 6.51 15.29 1.69
CA MET A 254 6.80 14.24 0.72
C MET A 254 5.59 13.98 -0.19
N VAL A 255 4.39 13.86 0.37
CA VAL A 255 3.14 13.68 -0.37
C VAL A 255 2.87 14.86 -1.32
N GLY A 256 3.03 16.09 -0.87
CA GLY A 256 2.77 17.28 -1.68
C GLY A 256 3.84 17.56 -2.75
N GLN A 257 5.08 17.12 -2.56
CA GLN A 257 6.21 17.56 -3.36
C GLN A 257 6.87 16.47 -4.21
N HIS A 258 6.39 15.20 -4.17
CA HIS A 258 7.07 14.09 -4.87
C HIS A 258 7.10 14.24 -6.40
N HIS A 259 6.26 15.08 -6.98
CA HIS A 259 6.29 15.43 -8.39
C HIS A 259 7.04 16.73 -8.71
N GLU A 260 7.57 17.43 -7.71
CA GLU A 260 8.48 18.52 -7.95
C GLU A 260 9.76 18.03 -8.65
N LYS A 261 10.37 18.87 -9.47
CA LYS A 261 11.57 18.54 -10.23
C LYS A 261 12.71 19.43 -9.81
N HIS A 262 13.92 18.89 -9.69
CA HIS A 262 15.10 19.61 -9.24
C HIS A 262 15.37 20.90 -10.05
N ASN A 263 15.00 20.89 -11.33
CA ASN A 263 15.09 22.05 -12.23
C ASN A 263 13.91 23.05 -12.13
N GLY A 264 12.95 22.86 -11.21
CA GLY A 264 11.80 23.76 -11.01
C GLY A 264 10.66 23.61 -12.03
N THR A 265 10.70 22.60 -12.90
CA THR A 265 9.61 22.36 -13.89
C THR A 265 8.57 21.35 -13.40
N GLY A 266 8.58 21.03 -12.10
CA GLY A 266 7.64 20.15 -11.45
C GLY A 266 6.29 20.81 -11.14
N TYR A 267 5.50 20.15 -10.33
CA TYR A 267 4.20 20.63 -9.84
C TYR A 267 3.97 20.09 -8.41
N HIS A 268 3.16 20.74 -7.59
CA HIS A 268 2.17 21.79 -7.88
C HIS A 268 2.70 23.22 -7.57
N ARG A 269 3.87 23.35 -6.89
CA ARG A 269 4.43 24.64 -6.48
C ARG A 269 5.56 25.15 -7.37
N GLY A 270 6.17 24.28 -8.18
CA GLY A 270 7.33 24.60 -9.01
C GLY A 270 8.59 24.84 -8.18
N LEU A 271 8.75 24.11 -7.06
CA LEU A 271 9.94 24.17 -6.22
C LEU A 271 11.17 23.64 -6.95
N ALA A 272 12.34 24.19 -6.64
CA ALA A 272 13.60 23.84 -7.31
C ALA A 272 14.70 23.50 -6.30
N GLY A 273 15.59 22.59 -6.68
CA GLY A 273 16.80 22.29 -5.92
C GLY A 273 16.52 21.87 -4.49
N ASN A 274 17.12 22.58 -3.53
CA ASN A 274 17.01 22.30 -2.11
C ASN A 274 15.73 22.84 -1.45
N ASP A 275 14.92 23.63 -2.17
CA ASP A 275 13.60 24.06 -1.69
C ASP A 275 12.61 22.88 -1.68
N ILE A 276 12.90 21.82 -2.44
CA ILE A 276 12.19 20.55 -2.40
C ILE A 276 12.65 19.77 -1.17
N ALA A 277 11.72 19.34 -0.32
CA ALA A 277 12.03 18.54 0.86
C ALA A 277 12.85 17.27 0.52
N LEU A 278 13.81 16.93 1.38
CA LEU A 278 14.70 15.77 1.13
C LEU A 278 13.93 14.47 0.88
N PHE A 279 12.90 14.21 1.68
CA PHE A 279 12.05 13.02 1.54
C PHE A 279 11.34 12.99 0.18
N ALA A 280 10.85 14.12 -0.30
CA ALA A 280 10.23 14.22 -1.62
C ALA A 280 11.22 13.97 -2.77
N ARG A 281 12.47 14.46 -2.64
CA ARG A 281 13.53 14.17 -3.62
C ARG A 281 13.90 12.70 -3.67
N ILE A 282 13.89 12.00 -2.53
CA ILE A 282 14.11 10.56 -2.43
C ILE A 282 12.90 9.81 -3.04
N CYS A 283 11.69 10.19 -2.66
CA CYS A 283 10.46 9.60 -3.18
C CYS A 283 10.39 9.65 -4.70
N LYS A 284 10.69 10.81 -5.29
CA LYS A 284 10.71 10.98 -6.74
C LYS A 284 11.61 9.97 -7.46
N LEU A 285 12.77 9.64 -6.91
CA LEU A 285 13.65 8.63 -7.49
C LEU A 285 13.01 7.25 -7.47
N ALA A 286 12.42 6.88 -6.34
CA ALA A 286 11.74 5.61 -6.13
C ALA A 286 10.51 5.48 -7.02
N ASP A 287 9.67 6.51 -7.07
CA ASP A 287 8.47 6.60 -7.89
C ASP A 287 8.77 6.43 -9.38
N VAL A 288 9.69 7.24 -9.92
CA VAL A 288 10.09 7.16 -11.34
C VAL A 288 10.71 5.80 -11.66
N TYR A 289 11.54 5.26 -10.76
CA TYR A 289 12.16 3.95 -10.96
C TYR A 289 11.09 2.85 -11.00
N ASP A 290 10.18 2.81 -10.04
CA ASP A 290 9.09 1.83 -10.04
C ASP A 290 8.20 1.98 -11.29
N ALA A 291 7.83 3.21 -11.65
CA ALA A 291 7.05 3.47 -12.87
C ALA A 291 7.72 2.99 -14.17
N LEU A 292 9.06 2.89 -14.21
CA LEU A 292 9.82 2.38 -15.35
C LEU A 292 9.98 0.85 -15.32
N THR A 293 10.14 0.25 -14.14
CA THR A 293 10.48 -1.17 -13.97
C THR A 293 9.26 -2.06 -13.74
N THR A 294 8.17 -1.51 -13.25
CA THR A 294 6.94 -2.27 -13.03
C THR A 294 6.12 -2.39 -14.31
N ARG A 295 5.59 -3.58 -14.56
CA ARG A 295 4.72 -3.86 -15.73
C ARG A 295 3.41 -3.11 -15.57
N ARG A 296 2.99 -2.36 -16.60
CA ARG A 296 1.67 -1.71 -16.66
C ARG A 296 0.87 -2.30 -17.82
N SER A 297 -0.46 -2.28 -17.73
CA SER A 297 -1.36 -2.86 -18.75
C SER A 297 -1.05 -2.41 -20.18
N TYR A 298 -0.44 -1.24 -20.34
CA TYR A 298 -0.11 -0.58 -21.62
C TYR A 298 1.40 -0.46 -21.89
N LYS A 299 2.29 -0.93 -20.96
CA LYS A 299 3.76 -0.78 -21.11
C LYS A 299 4.49 -2.00 -20.55
N LYS A 300 5.45 -2.53 -21.31
CA LYS A 300 6.37 -3.56 -20.82
C LYS A 300 7.29 -2.95 -19.74
N SER A 301 7.58 -3.72 -18.69
CA SER A 301 8.60 -3.38 -17.70
C SER A 301 9.99 -3.30 -18.34
N LEU A 302 10.76 -2.30 -17.93
CA LEU A 302 12.18 -2.19 -18.28
C LEU A 302 13.01 -2.98 -17.27
N LYS A 303 14.14 -3.49 -17.72
CA LYS A 303 15.15 -4.03 -16.82
C LYS A 303 15.80 -2.89 -16.01
N THR A 304 16.29 -3.21 -14.82
CA THR A 304 16.95 -2.24 -13.92
C THR A 304 17.96 -1.35 -14.66
N LEU A 305 18.87 -1.93 -15.44
CA LEU A 305 19.90 -1.17 -16.15
C LEU A 305 19.30 -0.21 -17.19
N GLU A 306 18.26 -0.62 -17.89
CA GLU A 306 17.57 0.23 -18.88
C GLU A 306 16.87 1.40 -18.20
N ALA A 307 16.18 1.15 -17.07
CA ALA A 307 15.52 2.19 -16.28
C ALA A 307 16.52 3.22 -15.75
N LEU A 308 17.59 2.77 -15.11
CA LEU A 308 18.65 3.64 -14.59
C LEU A 308 19.34 4.44 -15.70
N THR A 309 19.54 3.84 -16.89
CA THR A 309 20.08 4.53 -18.05
C THR A 309 19.16 5.66 -18.53
N ILE A 310 17.84 5.42 -18.57
CA ILE A 310 16.86 6.46 -18.93
C ILE A 310 16.87 7.59 -17.89
N MET A 311 16.81 7.25 -16.61
CA MET A 311 16.86 8.25 -15.53
C MET A 311 18.11 9.13 -15.64
N LYS A 312 19.28 8.52 -15.91
CA LYS A 312 20.55 9.24 -16.02
C LYS A 312 20.67 10.05 -17.32
N SER A 313 20.26 9.49 -18.47
CA SER A 313 20.52 10.11 -19.76
C SER A 313 19.44 11.07 -20.26
N LYS A 314 18.19 10.85 -19.85
CA LYS A 314 17.02 11.62 -20.33
C LYS A 314 16.38 12.50 -19.26
N MET A 315 16.50 12.12 -18.00
CA MET A 315 15.76 12.75 -16.89
C MET A 315 16.69 13.30 -15.80
N GLU A 316 18.01 13.30 -15.98
CA GLU A 316 18.98 13.72 -14.95
C GLU A 316 18.65 15.09 -14.34
N HIS A 317 18.20 16.03 -15.14
CA HIS A 317 17.86 17.39 -14.73
C HIS A 317 16.62 17.49 -13.83
N GLU A 318 15.83 16.41 -13.73
CA GLU A 318 14.66 16.33 -12.87
C GLU A 318 15.00 15.91 -11.43
N PHE A 319 16.17 15.33 -11.20
CA PHE A 319 16.60 14.75 -9.94
C PHE A 319 17.74 15.54 -9.29
N ASP A 320 17.83 15.42 -7.95
CA ASP A 320 19.04 15.82 -7.24
C ASP A 320 20.23 14.98 -7.74
N PRO A 321 21.31 15.58 -8.27
CA PRO A 321 22.40 14.82 -8.88
C PRO A 321 23.13 13.90 -7.90
N LYS A 322 23.23 14.30 -6.61
CA LYS A 322 23.88 13.48 -5.58
C LYS A 322 23.05 12.26 -5.24
N LEU A 323 21.74 12.47 -5.05
CA LEU A 323 20.80 11.40 -4.77
C LEU A 323 20.65 10.44 -5.95
N LEU A 324 20.55 10.94 -7.20
CA LEU A 324 20.50 10.11 -8.39
C LEU A 324 21.74 9.21 -8.52
N ASN A 325 22.94 9.77 -8.35
CA ASN A 325 24.18 8.98 -8.44
C ASN A 325 24.27 7.93 -7.32
N ALA A 326 23.81 8.26 -6.11
CA ALA A 326 23.72 7.30 -5.01
C ALA A 326 22.69 6.19 -5.31
N PHE A 327 21.52 6.55 -5.86
CA PHE A 327 20.46 5.62 -6.22
C PHE A 327 20.91 4.65 -7.33
N ILE A 328 21.60 5.14 -8.36
CA ILE A 328 22.17 4.30 -9.42
C ILE A 328 23.16 3.28 -8.84
N ARG A 329 24.03 3.68 -7.90
CA ARG A 329 24.95 2.75 -7.23
C ARG A 329 24.21 1.74 -6.36
N PHE A 330 23.13 2.16 -5.68
CA PHE A 330 22.33 1.29 -4.84
C PHE A 330 21.57 0.23 -5.65
N MET A 331 20.98 0.63 -6.80
CA MET A 331 20.17 -0.24 -7.65
C MET A 331 20.97 -1.02 -8.68
N GLY A 332 22.18 -0.58 -8.98
CA GLY A 332 23.07 -1.21 -9.95
C GLY A 332 23.58 -2.58 -9.51
N PRO A 333 24.19 -3.35 -10.44
CA PRO A 333 24.80 -4.62 -10.08
C PRO A 333 25.79 -4.42 -8.94
N GLN A 334 25.60 -5.17 -7.87
CA GLN A 334 26.57 -5.25 -6.78
C GLN A 334 27.75 -6.07 -7.34
N GLY A 335 28.88 -5.39 -7.61
CA GLY A 335 30.09 -6.01 -8.14
C GLY A 335 30.76 -6.97 -7.16
#